data_c2c4345b128902918014549ae198ea6f
#
_entry.id   c2c4345b128902918014549ae198ea6f
#
_cell.length_a   1.000
_cell.length_b   1.000
_cell.length_c   1.000
_cell.angle_alpha   90.00
_cell.angle_beta   90.00
_cell.angle_gamma   90.00
#
_symmetry.space_group_name_H-M   'P 1'
#
loop_
_entity.id
_entity.type
_entity.pdbx_description
1 polymer ?
#
loop_
_entity_poly.entity_id
_entity_poly.type
_entity_poly.pdbx_seq_one_letter_code
_entity_poly.pdbx_strand_id
1 'polypeptide(L)'
;MLAAAIGLCATPGLAKDTGLIFISLERGNEIVVLNPDLTEHKRIETSRRPRDMHFNAARDKLYVACGDDDVIDVIDLATLKVVDSIPTGPSPEVFAFSPDEAQIYVSNEEDSTMEIIDLASKTVSARVPTGAEPEGVIISIDGKTVFVTSEVADMVHVVDIATARVTKNIIVGTRPRRFVVTPDGAELWVSDELSSEVHVIDLATLEIAEVMTFLPPGFRAEDVTPVGMAITNDGSKVIISLGRANHVAFVDVKSREVLAYVLVGSRAWDVALSRDEATAYVANGLSDDITVIDMATMTPLQSLPVGRTPHSIRVDD
;
A
#
# COMPACT_ATOMS: atom_id res chain seq x y z
N MET A 1 -39.51 -4.44 -46.03
CA MET A 1 -39.39 -3.83 -44.70
C MET A 1 -38.11 -4.35 -44.04
N LEU A 2 -37.04 -3.53 -44.05
CA LEU A 2 -35.81 -3.85 -43.33
C LEU A 2 -35.90 -3.27 -41.92
N ALA A 3 -35.86 -4.13 -40.92
CA ALA A 3 -35.73 -3.73 -39.51
C ALA A 3 -34.27 -3.43 -39.20
N ALA A 4 -33.95 -2.15 -38.91
CA ALA A 4 -32.64 -1.76 -38.42
C ALA A 4 -32.53 -2.14 -36.93
N ALA A 5 -31.62 -3.04 -36.61
CA ALA A 5 -31.23 -3.31 -35.24
C ALA A 5 -30.36 -2.15 -34.74
N ILE A 6 -30.90 -1.36 -33.81
CA ILE A 6 -30.15 -0.35 -33.08
C ILE A 6 -29.35 -1.11 -32.01
N GLY A 7 -28.07 -1.32 -32.26
CA GLY A 7 -27.14 -1.78 -31.24
C GLY A 7 -26.97 -0.70 -30.18
N LEU A 8 -27.44 -0.93 -28.96
CA LEU A 8 -27.02 -0.14 -27.81
C LEU A 8 -25.52 -0.36 -27.59
N CYS A 9 -24.69 0.59 -27.98
CA CYS A 9 -23.34 0.70 -27.43
C CYS A 9 -23.48 1.05 -25.95
N ALA A 10 -23.16 0.10 -25.07
CA ALA A 10 -22.92 0.40 -23.68
C ALA A 10 -21.75 1.38 -23.61
N THR A 11 -21.99 2.59 -23.18
CA THR A 11 -20.93 3.53 -22.83
C THR A 11 -20.15 2.90 -21.68
N PRO A 12 -18.80 2.84 -21.73
CA PRO A 12 -18.02 2.44 -20.58
C PRO A 12 -18.42 3.37 -19.42
N GLY A 13 -18.89 2.79 -18.33
CA GLY A 13 -19.20 3.53 -17.12
C GLY A 13 -17.95 4.29 -16.71
N LEU A 14 -18.05 5.60 -16.59
CA LEU A 14 -17.02 6.42 -15.95
C LEU A 14 -16.73 5.79 -14.57
N ALA A 15 -15.44 5.67 -14.24
CA ALA A 15 -14.98 5.29 -12.93
C ALA A 15 -15.80 6.03 -11.88
N LYS A 16 -16.44 5.30 -10.97
CA LYS A 16 -17.31 5.89 -9.96
C LYS A 16 -16.47 6.29 -8.78
N ASP A 17 -16.30 7.57 -8.63
CA ASP A 17 -15.87 8.25 -7.41
C ASP A 17 -16.97 8.07 -6.36
N THR A 18 -16.90 7.00 -5.57
CA THR A 18 -17.99 6.65 -4.64
C THR A 18 -17.78 7.26 -3.26
N GLY A 19 -16.55 7.70 -2.96
CA GLY A 19 -16.13 8.12 -1.62
C GLY A 19 -16.08 6.97 -0.60
N LEU A 20 -16.22 5.73 -1.05
CA LEU A 20 -16.19 4.57 -0.15
C LEU A 20 -14.75 4.31 0.33
N ILE A 21 -14.66 3.92 1.60
CA ILE A 21 -13.39 3.60 2.25
C ILE A 21 -13.33 2.09 2.46
N PHE A 22 -12.31 1.45 1.89
CA PHE A 22 -12.09 0.01 1.97
C PHE A 22 -10.97 -0.28 2.96
N ILE A 23 -11.19 -1.19 3.89
CA ILE A 23 -10.26 -1.54 4.95
C ILE A 23 -10.11 -3.05 4.99
N SER A 24 -8.90 -3.57 4.73
CA SER A 24 -8.65 -5.00 4.88
C SER A 24 -8.50 -5.38 6.34
N LEU A 25 -9.20 -6.43 6.76
CA LEU A 25 -9.13 -6.99 8.10
C LEU A 25 -8.35 -8.31 8.06
N GLU A 26 -7.05 -8.25 8.34
CA GLU A 26 -6.13 -9.38 8.18
C GLU A 26 -6.60 -10.64 8.91
N ARG A 27 -7.05 -10.52 10.16
CA ARG A 27 -7.58 -11.63 10.96
C ARG A 27 -9.10 -11.77 10.87
N GLY A 28 -9.75 -10.86 10.16
CA GLY A 28 -11.19 -10.90 9.87
C GLY A 28 -11.49 -11.75 8.64
N ASN A 29 -10.54 -11.86 7.71
CA ASN A 29 -10.72 -12.46 6.38
C ASN A 29 -11.84 -11.77 5.59
N GLU A 30 -11.88 -10.45 5.69
CA GLU A 30 -12.91 -9.63 5.05
C GLU A 30 -12.39 -8.21 4.78
N ILE A 31 -13.06 -7.51 3.90
CA ILE A 31 -12.94 -6.07 3.70
C ILE A 31 -14.15 -5.38 4.31
N VAL A 32 -13.93 -4.43 5.22
CA VAL A 32 -14.96 -3.51 5.67
C VAL A 32 -15.00 -2.33 4.71
N VAL A 33 -16.19 -2.00 4.26
CA VAL A 33 -16.46 -0.84 3.41
C VAL A 33 -17.24 0.17 4.23
N LEU A 34 -16.74 1.40 4.32
CA LEU A 34 -17.41 2.50 4.99
C LEU A 34 -17.91 3.51 3.95
N ASN A 35 -19.02 4.17 4.28
CA ASN A 35 -19.50 5.36 3.59
C ASN A 35 -18.58 6.55 3.89
N PRO A 36 -18.65 7.66 3.11
CA PRO A 36 -17.91 8.88 3.40
C PRO A 36 -18.19 9.49 4.78
N ASP A 37 -19.36 9.23 5.35
CA ASP A 37 -19.74 9.63 6.72
C ASP A 37 -19.24 8.66 7.80
N LEU A 38 -18.41 7.69 7.42
CA LEU A 38 -17.81 6.67 8.27
C LEU A 38 -18.79 5.63 8.84
N THR A 39 -20.03 5.60 8.40
CA THR A 39 -20.96 4.50 8.72
C THR A 39 -20.60 3.25 7.92
N GLU A 40 -20.78 2.07 8.49
CA GLU A 40 -20.54 0.81 7.80
C GLU A 40 -21.49 0.69 6.62
N HIS A 41 -20.95 0.50 5.41
CA HIS A 41 -21.71 0.26 4.18
C HIS A 41 -21.90 -1.22 3.93
N LYS A 42 -20.81 -2.00 4.01
CA LYS A 42 -20.80 -3.42 3.72
C LYS A 42 -19.57 -4.13 4.27
N ARG A 43 -19.68 -5.44 4.45
CA ARG A 43 -18.56 -6.36 4.64
C ARG A 43 -18.47 -7.31 3.46
N ILE A 44 -17.27 -7.56 2.96
CA ILE A 44 -16.98 -8.42 1.81
C ILE A 44 -16.07 -9.54 2.32
N GLU A 45 -16.57 -10.77 2.34
CA GLU A 45 -15.73 -11.94 2.63
C GLU A 45 -14.68 -12.11 1.52
N THR A 46 -13.44 -12.36 1.91
CA THR A 46 -12.30 -12.59 1.02
C THR A 46 -11.67 -13.95 1.29
N SER A 47 -10.72 -14.33 0.47
CA SER A 47 -9.72 -15.34 0.82
C SER A 47 -8.98 -14.92 2.10
N ARG A 48 -8.30 -15.87 2.76
CA ARG A 48 -7.75 -15.66 4.10
C ARG A 48 -6.56 -14.71 4.11
N ARG A 49 -6.44 -13.93 5.18
CA ARG A 49 -5.37 -12.98 5.45
C ARG A 49 -5.27 -11.88 4.39
N PRO A 50 -6.36 -11.08 4.16
CA PRO A 50 -6.31 -9.94 3.23
C PRO A 50 -5.36 -8.86 3.77
N ARG A 51 -4.43 -8.42 2.91
CA ARG A 51 -3.39 -7.45 3.24
C ARG A 51 -3.45 -6.23 2.34
N ASP A 52 -2.53 -6.10 1.40
CA ASP A 52 -2.48 -4.96 0.50
C ASP A 52 -3.61 -4.96 -0.52
N MET A 53 -4.02 -3.76 -0.93
CA MET A 53 -5.13 -3.55 -1.85
C MET A 53 -4.80 -2.47 -2.86
N HIS A 54 -5.20 -2.65 -4.12
CA HIS A 54 -5.11 -1.62 -5.15
C HIS A 54 -6.34 -1.61 -6.05
N PHE A 55 -6.83 -0.42 -6.37
CA PHE A 55 -7.80 -0.25 -7.45
C PHE A 55 -7.09 -0.39 -8.80
N ASN A 56 -7.80 -0.92 -9.80
CA ASN A 56 -7.36 -0.78 -11.17
C ASN A 56 -7.59 0.67 -11.68
N ALA A 57 -6.96 1.04 -12.81
CA ALA A 57 -7.04 2.40 -13.37
C ALA A 57 -8.47 2.80 -13.75
N ALA A 58 -9.30 1.83 -14.17
CA ALA A 58 -10.72 2.05 -14.46
C ALA A 58 -11.56 2.28 -13.20
N ARG A 59 -11.02 2.02 -12.00
CA ARG A 59 -11.70 2.07 -10.69
C ARG A 59 -13.06 1.35 -10.70
N ASP A 60 -13.12 0.22 -11.40
CA ASP A 60 -14.26 -0.69 -11.38
C ASP A 60 -13.98 -1.97 -10.58
N LYS A 61 -12.71 -2.19 -10.20
CA LYS A 61 -12.24 -3.34 -9.42
C LYS A 61 -11.26 -2.96 -8.34
N LEU A 62 -11.31 -3.69 -7.22
CA LEU A 62 -10.31 -3.67 -6.16
C LEU A 62 -9.65 -5.04 -6.09
N TYR A 63 -8.33 -5.06 -6.15
CA TYR A 63 -7.51 -6.26 -6.00
C TYR A 63 -6.99 -6.33 -4.58
N VAL A 64 -6.96 -7.53 -4.00
CA VAL A 64 -6.62 -7.76 -2.58
C VAL A 64 -5.68 -8.94 -2.47
N ALA A 65 -4.46 -8.74 -1.97
CA ALA A 65 -3.54 -9.83 -1.67
C ALA A 65 -4.03 -10.60 -0.43
N CYS A 66 -4.14 -11.92 -0.54
CA CYS A 66 -4.63 -12.82 0.51
C CYS A 66 -3.58 -13.87 0.84
N GLY A 67 -2.77 -13.59 1.87
CA GLY A 67 -1.52 -14.28 2.15
C GLY A 67 -1.65 -15.76 2.51
N ASP A 68 -2.72 -16.19 3.17
CA ASP A 68 -2.88 -17.59 3.62
C ASP A 68 -3.50 -18.51 2.55
N ASP A 69 -4.04 -17.94 1.47
CA ASP A 69 -4.65 -18.70 0.37
C ASP A 69 -3.87 -18.56 -0.95
N ASP A 70 -2.72 -17.84 -0.94
CA ASP A 70 -1.81 -17.71 -2.08
C ASP A 70 -2.49 -17.12 -3.32
N VAL A 71 -3.31 -16.09 -3.14
CA VAL A 71 -4.09 -15.48 -4.21
C VAL A 71 -4.18 -13.95 -4.07
N ILE A 72 -4.49 -13.31 -5.20
CA ILE A 72 -5.04 -11.95 -5.22
C ILE A 72 -6.51 -12.05 -5.60
N ASP A 73 -7.41 -11.74 -4.67
CA ASP A 73 -8.85 -11.65 -4.93
C ASP A 73 -9.18 -10.39 -5.72
N VAL A 74 -10.19 -10.49 -6.60
CA VAL A 74 -10.68 -9.38 -7.41
C VAL A 74 -12.12 -9.07 -7.02
N ILE A 75 -12.34 -7.89 -6.45
CA ILE A 75 -13.65 -7.41 -6.03
C ILE A 75 -14.20 -6.47 -7.10
N ASP A 76 -15.40 -6.74 -7.57
CA ASP A 76 -16.16 -5.84 -8.44
C ASP A 76 -16.80 -4.74 -7.61
N LEU A 77 -16.50 -3.47 -7.92
CA LEU A 77 -16.95 -2.32 -7.12
C LEU A 77 -18.43 -1.99 -7.30
N ALA A 78 -19.07 -2.42 -8.39
CA ALA A 78 -20.50 -2.19 -8.59
C ALA A 78 -21.35 -3.12 -7.73
N THR A 79 -20.88 -4.35 -7.48
CA THR A 79 -21.58 -5.36 -6.71
C THR A 79 -21.05 -5.55 -5.29
N LEU A 80 -19.82 -5.07 -5.04
CA LEU A 80 -19.07 -5.28 -3.81
C LEU A 80 -19.00 -6.77 -3.44
N LYS A 81 -18.52 -7.58 -4.39
CA LYS A 81 -18.32 -9.02 -4.24
C LYS A 81 -17.00 -9.44 -4.86
N VAL A 82 -16.36 -10.45 -4.30
CA VAL A 82 -15.28 -11.17 -4.97
C VAL A 82 -15.85 -11.86 -6.21
N VAL A 83 -15.32 -11.54 -7.38
CA VAL A 83 -15.78 -12.07 -8.66
C VAL A 83 -14.72 -12.92 -9.34
N ASP A 84 -13.49 -12.86 -8.87
CA ASP A 84 -12.35 -13.56 -9.45
C ASP A 84 -11.23 -13.70 -8.44
N SER A 85 -10.25 -14.59 -8.73
CA SER A 85 -9.05 -14.79 -7.92
C SER A 85 -7.88 -15.16 -8.84
N ILE A 86 -6.71 -14.58 -8.56
CA ILE A 86 -5.49 -14.75 -9.33
C ILE A 86 -4.49 -15.53 -8.48
N PRO A 87 -4.08 -16.74 -8.87
CA PRO A 87 -3.07 -17.51 -8.14
C PRO A 87 -1.71 -16.78 -8.11
N THR A 88 -1.04 -16.82 -6.97
CA THR A 88 0.31 -16.31 -6.75
C THR A 88 1.23 -17.42 -6.23
N GLY A 89 2.49 -17.10 -5.95
CA GLY A 89 3.32 -17.87 -5.03
C GLY A 89 2.86 -17.74 -3.57
N PRO A 90 3.53 -18.44 -2.65
CA PRO A 90 3.08 -18.52 -1.26
C PRO A 90 3.27 -17.20 -0.51
N SER A 91 2.25 -16.85 0.27
CA SER A 91 2.19 -15.66 1.12
C SER A 91 2.41 -14.35 0.36
N PRO A 92 1.49 -13.95 -0.57
CA PRO A 92 1.55 -12.64 -1.21
C PRO A 92 1.32 -11.52 -0.19
N GLU A 93 2.22 -10.52 -0.19
CA GLU A 93 2.21 -9.42 0.76
C GLU A 93 1.76 -8.10 0.12
N VAL A 94 2.59 -7.54 -0.74
CA VAL A 94 2.37 -6.29 -1.45
C VAL A 94 2.50 -6.51 -2.95
N PHE A 95 1.72 -5.77 -3.70
CA PHE A 95 1.81 -5.83 -5.15
C PHE A 95 1.68 -4.46 -5.81
N ALA A 96 2.11 -4.37 -7.06
CA ALA A 96 1.93 -3.19 -7.90
C ALA A 96 1.49 -3.62 -9.31
N PHE A 97 0.70 -2.78 -9.97
CA PHE A 97 0.38 -2.99 -11.38
C PHE A 97 1.47 -2.42 -12.29
N SER A 98 1.67 -3.04 -13.46
CA SER A 98 2.35 -2.36 -14.56
C SER A 98 1.54 -1.14 -15.02
N PRO A 99 2.17 -0.12 -15.65
CA PRO A 99 1.46 1.09 -16.07
C PRO A 99 0.31 0.85 -17.07
N ASP A 100 0.37 -0.24 -17.83
CA ASP A 100 -0.67 -0.67 -18.77
C ASP A 100 -1.64 -1.69 -18.16
N GLU A 101 -1.47 -2.01 -16.88
CA GLU A 101 -2.23 -3.03 -16.14
C GLU A 101 -2.27 -4.41 -16.82
N ALA A 102 -1.27 -4.72 -17.65
CA ALA A 102 -1.14 -6.05 -18.22
C ALA A 102 -0.51 -7.05 -17.23
N GLN A 103 0.22 -6.56 -16.23
CA GLN A 103 0.95 -7.39 -15.27
C GLN A 103 0.77 -6.88 -13.83
N ILE A 104 0.96 -7.82 -12.89
CA ILE A 104 1.13 -7.54 -11.46
C ILE A 104 2.54 -8.00 -11.06
N TYR A 105 3.22 -7.18 -10.25
CA TYR A 105 4.44 -7.50 -9.54
C TYR A 105 4.09 -7.74 -8.09
N VAL A 106 4.31 -8.93 -7.56
CA VAL A 106 3.91 -9.32 -6.19
C VAL A 106 5.07 -9.93 -5.43
N SER A 107 5.27 -9.48 -4.19
CA SER A 107 6.20 -10.11 -3.25
C SER A 107 5.55 -11.34 -2.61
N ASN A 108 6.27 -12.47 -2.63
CA ASN A 108 5.86 -13.70 -1.98
C ASN A 108 6.84 -14.00 -0.84
N GLU A 109 6.37 -13.81 0.39
CA GLU A 109 7.19 -13.81 1.60
C GLU A 109 7.93 -15.14 1.78
N GLU A 110 7.22 -16.28 1.65
CA GLU A 110 7.77 -17.61 1.94
C GLU A 110 8.72 -18.14 0.87
N ASP A 111 8.58 -17.71 -0.40
CA ASP A 111 9.43 -18.15 -1.52
C ASP A 111 10.67 -17.28 -1.73
N SER A 112 10.80 -16.16 -1.02
CA SER A 112 11.87 -15.19 -1.22
C SER A 112 11.96 -14.70 -2.67
N THR A 113 10.81 -14.50 -3.32
CA THR A 113 10.71 -14.06 -4.71
C THR A 113 9.75 -12.91 -4.88
N MET A 114 10.00 -12.09 -5.89
CA MET A 114 8.97 -11.28 -6.53
C MET A 114 8.49 -12.01 -7.78
N GLU A 115 7.20 -12.19 -7.93
CA GLU A 115 6.60 -12.74 -9.15
C GLU A 115 6.09 -11.65 -10.06
N ILE A 116 6.17 -11.93 -11.37
CA ILE A 116 5.52 -11.15 -12.43
C ILE A 116 4.38 -12.02 -12.97
N ILE A 117 3.15 -11.57 -12.78
CA ILE A 117 1.94 -12.29 -13.18
C ILE A 117 1.30 -11.57 -14.36
N ASP A 118 1.05 -12.28 -15.45
CA ASP A 118 0.26 -11.80 -16.58
C ASP A 118 -1.23 -11.87 -16.22
N LEU A 119 -1.90 -10.72 -16.24
CA LEU A 119 -3.30 -10.60 -15.80
C LEU A 119 -4.30 -11.25 -16.76
N ALA A 120 -4.00 -11.31 -18.06
CA ALA A 120 -4.91 -11.88 -19.03
C ALA A 120 -4.96 -13.42 -18.93
N SER A 121 -3.82 -14.04 -18.73
CA SER A 121 -3.70 -15.50 -18.57
C SER A 121 -3.75 -15.96 -17.13
N LYS A 122 -3.55 -15.06 -16.17
CA LYS A 122 -3.41 -15.33 -14.72
C LYS A 122 -2.28 -16.32 -14.43
N THR A 123 -1.18 -16.20 -15.13
CA THR A 123 -0.03 -17.08 -14.98
C THR A 123 1.21 -16.29 -14.63
N VAL A 124 2.08 -16.90 -13.83
CA VAL A 124 3.39 -16.35 -13.51
C VAL A 124 4.25 -16.39 -14.77
N SER A 125 4.65 -15.22 -15.26
CA SER A 125 5.52 -15.05 -16.43
C SER A 125 7.00 -15.07 -16.06
N ALA A 126 7.33 -14.62 -14.84
CA ALA A 126 8.69 -14.68 -14.31
C ALA A 126 8.69 -14.71 -12.78
N ARG A 127 9.77 -15.30 -12.22
CA ARG A 127 10.12 -15.24 -10.81
C ARG A 127 11.49 -14.59 -10.67
N VAL A 128 11.56 -13.56 -9.87
CA VAL A 128 12.79 -12.82 -9.58
C VAL A 128 13.21 -13.13 -8.16
N PRO A 129 14.32 -13.87 -7.94
CA PRO A 129 14.84 -14.08 -6.60
C PRO A 129 15.20 -12.75 -5.94
N THR A 130 14.67 -12.52 -4.75
CA THR A 130 14.98 -11.40 -3.85
C THR A 130 15.62 -11.93 -2.58
N GLY A 131 15.84 -11.10 -1.59
CA GLY A 131 16.24 -11.56 -0.26
C GLY A 131 15.07 -12.24 0.48
N ALA A 132 15.36 -12.84 1.64
CA ALA A 132 14.34 -13.52 2.43
C ALA A 132 13.29 -12.53 2.98
N GLU A 133 12.04 -12.99 3.03
CA GLU A 133 10.86 -12.23 3.44
C GLU A 133 10.71 -10.92 2.63
N PRO A 134 10.48 -11.00 1.30
CA PRO A 134 10.14 -9.81 0.53
C PRO A 134 8.76 -9.31 0.91
N GLU A 135 8.64 -7.98 1.13
CA GLU A 135 7.42 -7.35 1.62
C GLU A 135 6.93 -6.25 0.67
N GLY A 136 7.53 -5.06 0.74
CA GLY A 136 7.12 -3.91 -0.06
C GLY A 136 7.46 -4.05 -1.53
N VAL A 137 6.53 -3.64 -2.39
CA VAL A 137 6.71 -3.57 -3.85
C VAL A 137 6.23 -2.21 -4.33
N ILE A 138 7.04 -1.52 -5.12
CA ILE A 138 6.61 -0.30 -5.81
C ILE A 138 7.29 -0.20 -7.18
N ILE A 139 6.57 0.39 -8.14
CA ILE A 139 7.10 0.61 -9.48
C ILE A 139 7.60 2.05 -9.64
N SER A 140 8.68 2.24 -10.39
CA SER A 140 9.16 3.56 -10.79
C SER A 140 8.14 4.28 -11.67
N ILE A 141 8.12 5.62 -11.65
CA ILE A 141 7.18 6.43 -12.43
C ILE A 141 7.28 6.15 -13.94
N ASP A 142 8.49 5.84 -14.43
CA ASP A 142 8.71 5.50 -15.85
C ASP A 142 8.30 4.05 -16.21
N GLY A 143 7.88 3.27 -15.23
CA GLY A 143 7.38 1.90 -15.40
C GLY A 143 8.44 0.88 -15.79
N LYS A 144 9.74 1.17 -15.59
CA LYS A 144 10.83 0.27 -16.01
C LYS A 144 11.48 -0.51 -14.88
N THR A 145 11.31 -0.04 -13.65
CA THR A 145 11.96 -0.60 -12.47
C THR A 145 10.94 -0.92 -11.41
N VAL A 146 11.07 -2.07 -10.77
CA VAL A 146 10.36 -2.42 -9.54
C VAL A 146 11.35 -2.41 -8.40
N PHE A 147 10.98 -1.77 -7.29
CA PHE A 147 11.71 -1.83 -6.04
C PHE A 147 11.00 -2.80 -5.10
N VAL A 148 11.79 -3.67 -4.46
CA VAL A 148 11.27 -4.69 -3.54
C VAL A 148 12.07 -4.62 -2.25
N THR A 149 11.41 -4.49 -1.10
CA THR A 149 12.06 -4.66 0.21
C THR A 149 12.25 -6.13 0.53
N SER A 150 13.30 -6.45 1.28
CA SER A 150 13.51 -7.77 1.85
C SER A 150 13.82 -7.61 3.33
N GLU A 151 12.90 -8.06 4.19
CA GLU A 151 12.92 -7.81 5.63
C GLU A 151 14.15 -8.40 6.33
N VAL A 152 14.48 -9.65 6.01
CA VAL A 152 15.61 -10.36 6.64
C VAL A 152 16.95 -9.98 6.01
N ALA A 153 16.95 -9.52 4.76
CA ALA A 153 18.19 -9.14 4.08
C ALA A 153 18.57 -7.66 4.33
N ASP A 154 17.71 -6.86 4.98
CA ASP A 154 17.91 -5.42 5.23
C ASP A 154 18.25 -4.66 3.93
N MET A 155 17.50 -4.96 2.85
CA MET A 155 17.81 -4.46 1.50
C MET A 155 16.57 -4.00 0.75
N VAL A 156 16.82 -3.10 -0.19
CA VAL A 156 15.94 -2.81 -1.33
C VAL A 156 16.59 -3.40 -2.58
N HIS A 157 15.86 -4.27 -3.26
CA HIS A 157 16.24 -4.84 -4.55
C HIS A 157 15.70 -3.97 -5.68
N VAL A 158 16.58 -3.58 -6.60
CA VAL A 158 16.24 -2.82 -7.81
C VAL A 158 16.10 -3.81 -8.95
N VAL A 159 14.88 -4.03 -9.43
CA VAL A 159 14.56 -5.02 -10.46
C VAL A 159 14.27 -4.32 -11.78
N ASP A 160 15.03 -4.66 -12.82
CA ASP A 160 14.74 -4.26 -14.20
C ASP A 160 13.63 -5.15 -14.77
N ILE A 161 12.51 -4.52 -15.15
CA ILE A 161 11.31 -5.24 -15.60
C ILE A 161 11.56 -5.97 -16.92
N ALA A 162 12.29 -5.34 -17.86
CA ALA A 162 12.49 -5.90 -19.19
C ALA A 162 13.29 -7.20 -19.16
N THR A 163 14.20 -7.34 -18.21
CA THR A 163 15.06 -8.53 -18.06
C THR A 163 14.60 -9.46 -16.94
N ALA A 164 13.67 -9.01 -16.10
CA ALA A 164 13.22 -9.69 -14.87
C ALA A 164 14.43 -10.08 -13.98
N ARG A 165 15.33 -9.11 -13.72
CA ARG A 165 16.54 -9.35 -12.92
C ARG A 165 16.81 -8.23 -11.94
N VAL A 166 17.33 -8.60 -10.77
CA VAL A 166 17.91 -7.63 -9.83
C VAL A 166 19.18 -7.04 -10.46
N THR A 167 19.22 -5.73 -10.58
CA THR A 167 20.34 -4.96 -11.13
C THR A 167 21.20 -4.30 -10.07
N LYS A 168 20.61 -3.98 -8.90
CA LYS A 168 21.29 -3.40 -7.73
C LYS A 168 20.61 -3.82 -6.46
N ASN A 169 21.39 -3.96 -5.40
CA ASN A 169 20.92 -4.10 -4.02
C ASN A 169 21.36 -2.87 -3.24
N ILE A 170 20.44 -2.24 -2.51
CA ILE A 170 20.68 -1.08 -1.67
C ILE A 170 20.49 -1.53 -0.23
N ILE A 171 21.54 -1.48 0.58
CA ILE A 171 21.45 -1.79 2.01
C ILE A 171 20.78 -0.60 2.69
N VAL A 172 19.72 -0.89 3.47
CA VAL A 172 18.93 0.08 4.24
C VAL A 172 18.92 -0.32 5.72
N GLY A 173 17.99 0.20 6.50
CA GLY A 173 17.81 -0.20 7.90
C GLY A 173 17.23 -1.59 8.06
N THR A 174 17.09 -2.02 9.32
CA THR A 174 16.61 -3.36 9.66
C THR A 174 15.12 -3.49 9.47
N ARG A 175 14.74 -4.53 8.75
CA ARG A 175 13.37 -4.90 8.40
C ARG A 175 12.67 -3.82 7.58
N PRO A 176 13.14 -3.55 6.34
CA PRO A 176 12.48 -2.59 5.46
C PRO A 176 11.10 -3.10 5.03
N ARG A 177 10.09 -2.18 5.07
CA ARG A 177 8.67 -2.54 4.89
C ARG A 177 8.06 -1.93 3.64
N ARG A 178 7.77 -0.65 3.65
CA ARG A 178 6.94 0.03 2.66
C ARG A 178 7.70 1.15 1.97
N PHE A 179 7.13 1.61 0.87
CA PHE A 179 7.69 2.66 0.04
C PHE A 179 6.71 3.80 -0.21
N VAL A 180 7.26 4.98 -0.46
CA VAL A 180 6.64 6.02 -1.28
C VAL A 180 7.66 6.59 -2.24
N VAL A 181 7.21 6.99 -3.44
CA VAL A 181 8.01 7.71 -4.43
C VAL A 181 7.50 9.14 -4.51
N THR A 182 8.41 10.11 -4.52
CA THR A 182 8.01 11.51 -4.73
C THR A 182 7.37 11.69 -6.10
N PRO A 183 6.35 12.57 -6.26
CA PRO A 183 5.62 12.73 -7.52
C PRO A 183 6.48 13.15 -8.71
N ASP A 184 7.63 13.76 -8.46
CA ASP A 184 8.63 14.10 -9.49
C ASP A 184 9.56 12.93 -9.86
N GLY A 185 9.44 11.79 -9.16
CA GLY A 185 10.27 10.62 -9.38
C GLY A 185 11.71 10.76 -8.93
N ALA A 186 12.03 11.76 -8.11
CA ALA A 186 13.39 12.00 -7.68
C ALA A 186 13.84 11.11 -6.52
N GLU A 187 12.92 10.79 -5.60
CA GLU A 187 13.26 10.08 -4.38
C GLU A 187 12.33 8.89 -4.11
N LEU A 188 12.91 7.83 -3.56
CA LEU A 188 12.23 6.68 -2.97
C LEU A 188 12.47 6.68 -1.47
N TRP A 189 11.40 6.72 -0.68
CA TRP A 189 11.44 6.63 0.76
C TRP A 189 11.12 5.20 1.19
N VAL A 190 11.88 4.66 2.11
CA VAL A 190 11.76 3.28 2.61
C VAL A 190 11.63 3.31 4.13
N SER A 191 10.60 2.71 4.67
CA SER A 191 10.44 2.54 6.11
C SER A 191 11.18 1.30 6.60
N ASP A 192 11.96 1.43 7.69
CA ASP A 192 12.75 0.36 8.28
C ASP A 192 12.25 0.12 9.71
N GLU A 193 11.46 -0.93 9.87
CA GLU A 193 10.64 -1.15 11.07
C GLU A 193 11.47 -1.29 12.35
N LEU A 194 12.56 -2.05 12.31
CA LEU A 194 13.31 -2.42 13.52
C LEU A 194 14.54 -1.54 13.77
N SER A 195 14.96 -0.72 12.82
CA SER A 195 15.98 0.31 13.05
C SER A 195 15.40 1.67 13.44
N SER A 196 14.06 1.82 13.43
CA SER A 196 13.35 3.06 13.76
C SER A 196 13.68 4.20 12.79
N GLU A 197 13.90 3.86 11.52
CA GLU A 197 14.42 4.76 10.50
C GLU A 197 13.51 4.80 9.26
N VAL A 198 13.70 5.84 8.47
CA VAL A 198 13.24 5.92 7.08
C VAL A 198 14.44 6.36 6.24
N HIS A 199 14.81 5.52 5.28
CA HIS A 199 15.85 5.84 4.31
C HIS A 199 15.25 6.56 3.10
N VAL A 200 15.92 7.62 2.65
CA VAL A 200 15.60 8.34 1.42
C VAL A 200 16.67 8.00 0.39
N ILE A 201 16.26 7.41 -0.71
CA ILE A 201 17.13 6.98 -1.82
C ILE A 201 16.92 7.95 -2.98
N ASP A 202 18.02 8.54 -3.48
CA ASP A 202 18.04 9.31 -4.74
C ASP A 202 17.88 8.33 -5.91
N LEU A 203 16.82 8.49 -6.70
CA LEU A 203 16.49 7.56 -7.79
C LEU A 203 17.35 7.73 -9.03
N ALA A 204 18.07 8.85 -9.18
CA ALA A 204 19.00 9.04 -10.30
C ALA A 204 20.33 8.31 -10.06
N THR A 205 20.79 8.22 -8.81
CA THR A 205 22.05 7.57 -8.43
C THR A 205 21.86 6.19 -7.80
N LEU A 206 20.67 5.92 -7.28
CA LEU A 206 20.34 4.76 -6.45
C LEU A 206 21.22 4.66 -5.19
N GLU A 207 21.57 5.81 -4.61
CA GLU A 207 22.32 5.91 -3.37
C GLU A 207 21.45 6.51 -2.26
N ILE A 208 21.76 6.22 -1.00
CA ILE A 208 21.08 6.81 0.15
C ILE A 208 21.43 8.28 0.23
N ALA A 209 20.43 9.16 0.12
CA ALA A 209 20.57 10.60 0.25
C ALA A 209 20.42 11.08 1.69
N GLU A 210 19.55 10.42 2.49
CA GLU A 210 19.23 10.83 3.85
C GLU A 210 18.76 9.62 4.67
N VAL A 211 18.95 9.65 5.98
CA VAL A 211 18.38 8.71 6.95
C VAL A 211 17.68 9.50 8.03
N MET A 212 16.38 9.28 8.17
CA MET A 212 15.54 9.98 9.13
C MET A 212 15.21 9.09 10.32
N THR A 213 15.20 9.67 11.52
CA THR A 213 14.79 9.00 12.76
C THR A 213 13.61 9.72 13.39
N PHE A 214 12.80 8.99 14.16
CA PHE A 214 11.58 9.51 14.76
C PHE A 214 11.58 9.25 16.26
N LEU A 215 11.14 10.23 17.05
CA LEU A 215 11.04 10.09 18.50
C LEU A 215 9.83 10.88 19.04
N PRO A 216 8.61 10.33 18.95
CA PRO A 216 7.45 10.98 19.54
C PRO A 216 7.61 11.09 21.06
N PRO A 217 7.06 12.14 21.68
CA PRO A 217 7.20 12.37 23.12
C PRO A 217 6.74 11.17 23.97
N GLY A 218 7.59 10.75 24.91
CA GLY A 218 7.27 9.66 25.83
C GLY A 218 7.65 8.25 25.35
N PHE A 219 8.21 8.14 24.14
CA PHE A 219 8.65 6.87 23.58
C PHE A 219 10.19 6.78 23.54
N ARG A 220 10.70 5.56 23.52
CA ARG A 220 12.12 5.29 23.26
C ARG A 220 12.29 4.99 21.76
N ALA A 221 13.48 5.20 21.21
CA ALA A 221 13.72 4.95 19.79
C ALA A 221 13.37 3.50 19.39
N GLU A 222 13.70 2.52 20.21
CA GLU A 222 13.41 1.10 19.97
C GLU A 222 11.90 0.73 19.95
N ASP A 223 11.05 1.60 20.46
CA ASP A 223 9.59 1.43 20.43
C ASP A 223 8.96 2.09 19.18
N VAL A 224 9.73 2.85 18.42
CA VAL A 224 9.30 3.50 17.19
C VAL A 224 9.55 2.57 16.02
N THR A 225 8.51 2.14 15.34
CA THR A 225 8.59 1.14 14.27
C THR A 225 7.88 1.65 13.01
N PRO A 226 8.58 2.40 12.12
CA PRO A 226 7.99 2.92 10.89
C PRO A 226 7.51 1.78 9.97
N VAL A 227 6.29 1.90 9.41
CA VAL A 227 5.71 0.90 8.50
C VAL A 227 5.08 1.56 7.29
N GLY A 228 3.78 1.84 7.31
CA GLY A 228 3.04 2.41 6.19
C GLY A 228 3.35 3.88 6.00
N MET A 229 3.35 4.31 4.76
CA MET A 229 3.60 5.71 4.37
C MET A 229 2.63 6.15 3.29
N ALA A 230 2.23 7.42 3.34
CA ALA A 230 1.51 8.11 2.28
C ALA A 230 2.19 9.45 1.97
N ILE A 231 2.19 9.84 0.70
CA ILE A 231 2.73 11.13 0.25
C ILE A 231 1.63 11.97 -0.38
N THR A 232 1.64 13.28 -0.14
CA THR A 232 0.68 14.20 -0.77
C THR A 232 0.94 14.32 -2.28
N ASN A 233 -0.10 14.61 -3.05
CA ASN A 233 -0.04 14.73 -4.52
C ASN A 233 0.93 15.83 -4.99
N ASP A 234 1.08 16.89 -4.18
CA ASP A 234 2.04 17.96 -4.43
C ASP A 234 3.48 17.61 -4.01
N GLY A 235 3.67 16.43 -3.39
CA GLY A 235 4.95 15.97 -2.87
C GLY A 235 5.48 16.77 -1.68
N SER A 236 4.66 17.59 -1.04
CA SER A 236 5.13 18.45 0.04
C SER A 236 5.25 17.74 1.39
N LYS A 237 4.45 16.69 1.62
CA LYS A 237 4.42 15.97 2.91
C LYS A 237 4.39 14.46 2.73
N VAL A 238 5.10 13.76 3.61
CA VAL A 238 4.95 12.32 3.84
C VAL A 238 4.35 12.11 5.22
N ILE A 239 3.35 11.25 5.30
CA ILE A 239 2.74 10.79 6.55
C ILE A 239 3.23 9.37 6.79
N ILE A 240 3.83 9.10 7.96
CA ILE A 240 4.50 7.85 8.28
C ILE A 240 3.87 7.25 9.52
N SER A 241 3.37 6.02 9.44
CA SER A 241 2.92 5.27 10.61
C SER A 241 4.14 4.81 11.43
N LEU A 242 4.12 5.02 12.74
CA LEU A 242 5.22 4.69 13.66
C LEU A 242 4.91 3.44 14.51
N GLY A 243 4.08 2.56 14.00
CA GLY A 243 3.80 1.22 14.52
C GLY A 243 3.59 1.15 16.03
N ARG A 244 4.55 0.58 16.77
CA ARG A 244 4.47 0.36 18.22
C ARG A 244 4.43 1.66 19.03
N ALA A 245 4.89 2.77 18.46
CA ALA A 245 4.75 4.07 19.11
C ALA A 245 3.32 4.62 19.05
N ASN A 246 2.39 3.98 18.33
CA ASN A 246 0.98 4.39 18.25
C ASN A 246 0.81 5.83 17.77
N HIS A 247 1.70 6.29 16.89
CA HIS A 247 1.69 7.63 16.31
C HIS A 247 1.79 7.55 14.78
N VAL A 248 1.44 8.64 14.16
CA VAL A 248 1.92 8.98 12.83
C VAL A 248 2.77 10.24 12.90
N ALA A 249 3.81 10.30 12.06
CA ALA A 249 4.63 11.49 11.87
C ALA A 249 4.22 12.18 10.57
N PHE A 250 4.04 13.49 10.61
CA PHE A 250 3.92 14.34 9.43
C PHE A 250 5.28 14.96 9.15
N VAL A 251 5.80 14.75 7.96
CA VAL A 251 7.15 15.17 7.57
C VAL A 251 7.07 16.09 6.36
N ASP A 252 7.75 17.24 6.43
CA ASP A 252 7.98 18.08 5.27
C ASP A 252 9.07 17.46 4.38
N VAL A 253 8.74 17.16 3.12
CA VAL A 253 9.63 16.44 2.21
C VAL A 253 10.89 17.24 1.92
N LYS A 254 10.82 18.56 1.80
CA LYS A 254 11.93 19.39 1.42
C LYS A 254 12.92 19.66 2.55
N SER A 255 12.42 19.99 3.75
CA SER A 255 13.25 20.30 4.92
C SER A 255 13.63 19.08 5.74
N ARG A 256 12.94 17.93 5.55
CA ARG A 256 13.06 16.72 6.37
C ARG A 256 12.60 16.92 7.83
N GLU A 257 11.95 18.02 8.12
CA GLU A 257 11.47 18.30 9.47
C GLU A 257 10.17 17.55 9.77
N VAL A 258 10.09 16.99 10.98
CA VAL A 258 8.84 16.46 11.51
C VAL A 258 7.96 17.63 11.94
N LEU A 259 6.85 17.82 11.24
CA LEU A 259 5.89 18.89 11.50
C LEU A 259 5.01 18.59 12.72
N ALA A 260 4.61 17.33 12.88
CA ALA A 260 3.78 16.86 13.98
C ALA A 260 3.94 15.36 14.22
N TYR A 261 3.75 14.97 15.48
CA TYR A 261 3.43 13.60 15.89
C TYR A 261 1.98 13.55 16.34
N VAL A 262 1.18 12.67 15.76
CA VAL A 262 -0.24 12.53 16.08
C VAL A 262 -0.48 11.17 16.70
N LEU A 263 -1.00 11.14 17.92
CA LEU A 263 -1.39 9.90 18.61
C LEU A 263 -2.60 9.28 17.91
N VAL A 264 -2.50 7.98 17.61
CA VAL A 264 -3.54 7.17 16.98
C VAL A 264 -3.80 5.89 17.79
N GLY A 265 -4.51 4.92 17.23
CA GLY A 265 -4.72 3.63 17.90
C GLY A 265 -3.45 2.78 17.98
N SER A 266 -3.58 1.60 18.59
CA SER A 266 -2.43 0.72 18.84
C SER A 266 -1.95 0.02 17.58
N ARG A 267 -0.63 0.10 17.35
CA ARG A 267 0.04 -0.49 16.19
C ARG A 267 -0.44 0.12 14.87
N ALA A 268 -0.17 1.43 14.70
CA ALA A 268 -0.39 2.10 13.43
C ALA A 268 0.35 1.36 12.30
N TRP A 269 -0.39 0.91 11.28
CA TRP A 269 0.14 0.02 10.24
C TRP A 269 0.19 0.69 8.87
N ASP A 270 -0.95 1.16 8.36
CA ASP A 270 -1.05 1.81 7.05
C ASP A 270 -1.68 3.19 7.17
N VAL A 271 -1.41 4.04 6.19
CA VAL A 271 -1.96 5.39 6.06
C VAL A 271 -2.48 5.58 4.65
N ALA A 272 -3.71 6.07 4.54
CA ALA A 272 -4.29 6.48 3.27
C ALA A 272 -4.80 7.93 3.36
N LEU A 273 -4.73 8.65 2.25
CA LEU A 273 -5.26 10.00 2.12
C LEU A 273 -6.57 9.97 1.34
N SER A 274 -7.52 10.85 1.68
CA SER A 274 -8.61 11.20 0.77
C SER A 274 -8.05 11.90 -0.46
N ARG A 275 -8.76 11.85 -1.59
CA ARG A 275 -8.29 12.43 -2.86
C ARG A 275 -8.07 13.93 -2.78
N ASP A 276 -8.92 14.64 -2.05
CA ASP A 276 -8.76 16.07 -1.77
C ASP A 276 -7.68 16.37 -0.73
N GLU A 277 -7.07 15.31 -0.16
CA GLU A 277 -6.06 15.37 0.89
C GLU A 277 -6.48 16.17 2.14
N ALA A 278 -7.79 16.30 2.36
CA ALA A 278 -8.32 16.93 3.57
C ALA A 278 -8.24 15.99 4.77
N THR A 279 -8.22 14.68 4.54
CA THR A 279 -8.31 13.64 5.57
C THR A 279 -7.24 12.57 5.37
N ALA A 280 -6.59 12.14 6.47
CA ALA A 280 -5.81 10.92 6.52
C ALA A 280 -6.52 9.86 7.37
N TYR A 281 -6.45 8.60 6.92
CA TYR A 281 -6.99 7.43 7.60
C TYR A 281 -5.82 6.54 7.99
N VAL A 282 -5.79 6.09 9.24
CA VAL A 282 -4.72 5.24 9.79
C VAL A 282 -5.30 3.92 10.27
N ALA A 283 -4.80 2.81 9.75
CA ALA A 283 -5.14 1.47 10.23
C ALA A 283 -4.37 1.14 11.50
N ASN A 284 -5.05 0.75 12.57
CA ASN A 284 -4.46 0.44 13.87
C ASN A 284 -4.67 -1.05 14.19
N GLY A 285 -3.69 -1.87 13.86
CA GLY A 285 -3.81 -3.32 13.81
C GLY A 285 -4.01 -4.02 15.17
N LEU A 286 -3.70 -3.38 16.30
CA LEU A 286 -3.87 -3.99 17.63
C LEU A 286 -5.02 -3.40 18.45
N SER A 287 -5.56 -2.24 18.07
CA SER A 287 -6.78 -1.69 18.68
C SER A 287 -8.05 -1.96 17.88
N ASP A 288 -7.93 -2.66 16.73
CA ASP A 288 -9.05 -3.07 15.89
C ASP A 288 -9.89 -1.87 15.38
N ASP A 289 -9.25 -0.72 15.18
CA ASP A 289 -9.88 0.52 14.76
C ASP A 289 -9.10 1.23 13.64
N ILE A 290 -9.71 2.27 13.09
CA ILE A 290 -9.01 3.27 12.28
C ILE A 290 -9.05 4.62 13.00
N THR A 291 -8.01 5.44 12.83
CA THR A 291 -8.00 6.84 13.26
C THR A 291 -8.15 7.75 12.05
N VAL A 292 -9.05 8.72 12.16
CA VAL A 292 -9.29 9.76 11.14
C VAL A 292 -8.61 11.03 11.58
N ILE A 293 -7.80 11.63 10.71
CA ILE A 293 -6.98 12.82 11.03
C ILE A 293 -7.33 13.94 10.05
N ASP A 294 -7.50 15.14 10.55
CA ASP A 294 -7.58 16.36 9.74
C ASP A 294 -6.18 16.76 9.28
N MET A 295 -5.98 16.83 7.97
CA MET A 295 -4.68 17.11 7.37
C MET A 295 -4.22 18.55 7.51
N ALA A 296 -5.15 19.50 7.59
CA ALA A 296 -4.82 20.94 7.71
C ALA A 296 -4.32 21.27 9.12
N THR A 297 -4.93 20.69 10.14
CA THR A 297 -4.56 20.91 11.54
C THR A 297 -3.61 19.85 12.09
N MET A 298 -3.44 18.73 11.38
CA MET A 298 -2.67 17.56 11.83
C MET A 298 -3.14 17.08 13.22
N THR A 299 -4.46 16.98 13.39
CA THR A 299 -5.08 16.54 14.66
C THR A 299 -6.05 15.38 14.43
N PRO A 300 -6.14 14.42 15.37
CA PRO A 300 -7.10 13.33 15.24
C PRO A 300 -8.52 13.87 15.43
N LEU A 301 -9.44 13.47 14.54
CA LEU A 301 -10.86 13.81 14.62
C LEU A 301 -11.63 12.77 15.44
N GLN A 302 -11.39 11.49 15.13
CA GLN A 302 -12.03 10.35 15.81
C GLN A 302 -11.30 9.05 15.54
N SER A 303 -11.55 8.04 16.39
CA SER A 303 -11.23 6.65 16.13
C SER A 303 -12.51 5.83 16.01
N LEU A 304 -12.55 4.91 15.05
CA LEU A 304 -13.71 4.11 14.71
C LEU A 304 -13.35 2.62 14.74
N PRO A 305 -13.98 1.80 15.60
CA PRO A 305 -13.82 0.35 15.54
C PRO A 305 -14.30 -0.21 14.19
N VAL A 306 -13.48 -1.02 13.53
CA VAL A 306 -13.80 -1.60 12.22
C VAL A 306 -13.78 -3.13 12.22
N GLY A 307 -13.01 -3.75 13.12
CA GLY A 307 -12.89 -5.20 13.23
C GLY A 307 -11.43 -5.64 13.32
N ARG A 308 -11.22 -6.96 13.30
CA ARG A 308 -9.97 -7.59 13.73
C ARG A 308 -8.79 -7.31 12.81
N THR A 309 -7.81 -6.63 13.34
CA THR A 309 -6.50 -6.35 12.72
C THR A 309 -6.65 -5.63 11.38
N PRO A 310 -7.12 -4.36 11.36
CA PRO A 310 -7.10 -3.56 10.14
C PRO A 310 -5.66 -3.39 9.66
N HIS A 311 -5.42 -3.65 8.37
CA HIS A 311 -4.09 -3.71 7.80
C HIS A 311 -3.86 -2.64 6.73
N SER A 312 -4.69 -2.58 5.69
CA SER A 312 -4.56 -1.61 4.60
C SER A 312 -5.85 -0.83 4.42
N ILE A 313 -5.72 0.42 3.98
CA ILE A 313 -6.85 1.31 3.68
C ILE A 313 -6.72 1.84 2.26
N ARG A 314 -7.83 1.87 1.52
CA ARG A 314 -7.94 2.52 0.22
C ARG A 314 -9.24 3.30 0.13
N VAL A 315 -9.17 4.49 -0.47
CA VAL A 315 -10.33 5.38 -0.62
C VAL A 315 -10.68 5.46 -2.11
N ASP A 316 -11.96 5.24 -2.42
CA ASP A 316 -12.49 5.34 -3.78
C ASP A 316 -13.14 6.72 -3.96
N ASP A 317 -12.30 7.75 -4.08
CA ASP A 317 -12.68 9.14 -4.25
C ASP A 317 -11.83 9.88 -5.31
#